data_2f018c401446bad497bab1a40c61b88f
#
_entry.id   2f018c401446bad497bab1a40c61b88f
#
_cell.length_a   1.000
_cell.length_b   1.000
_cell.length_c   1.000
_cell.angle_alpha   90.00
_cell.angle_beta   90.00
_cell.angle_gamma   90.00
#
_symmetry.space_group_name_H-M   'P 1'
#
loop_
_entity.id
_entity.type
_entity.pdbx_description
1 polymer ?
#
loop_
_entity_poly.entity_id
_entity_poly.type
_entity_poly.pdbx_seq_one_letter_code
_entity_poly.pdbx_strand_id
1 'polypeptide(L)'
;PPEPHDPAVLARMRDSAAEVLAHADLNALLRYQDFGGSPEDKAAAVHWLRPLLPDCDASRVLVGPGIHSVLAALVSQLARPGELICVEALTYPGLKAIATQLGVVLHALPLDDEGPSASAFEQACKTLKPKALYCNPTMLNPTTLTVSRSRREALADIALRFSIPIIEDDAYGML
;
A
#
# COMPACT_ATOMS: atom_id res chain seq x y z
N PRO A 1 7.80 11.95 -4.99
CA PRO A 1 9.17 11.47 -5.02
C PRO A 1 10.03 12.44 -5.81
N PRO A 2 11.32 12.58 -5.49
CA PRO A 2 12.23 13.41 -6.27
C PRO A 2 12.33 12.85 -7.70
N GLU A 3 12.42 13.77 -8.68
CA GLU A 3 12.62 13.37 -10.07
C GLU A 3 14.00 12.74 -10.25
N PRO A 4 14.14 11.70 -11.08
CA PRO A 4 15.45 11.15 -11.39
C PRO A 4 16.25 12.18 -12.21
N HIS A 5 17.40 12.60 -11.68
CA HIS A 5 18.26 13.58 -12.34
C HIS A 5 19.37 12.93 -13.18
N ASP A 6 19.56 11.61 -13.10
CA ASP A 6 20.59 10.91 -13.87
C ASP A 6 20.14 10.74 -15.33
N PRO A 7 20.85 11.38 -16.31
CA PRO A 7 20.53 11.25 -17.73
C PRO A 7 20.54 9.81 -18.24
N ALA A 8 21.39 8.94 -17.66
CA ALA A 8 21.48 7.54 -18.07
C ALA A 8 20.23 6.76 -17.63
N VAL A 9 19.64 7.08 -16.47
CA VAL A 9 18.36 6.51 -16.03
C VAL A 9 17.25 6.95 -16.96
N LEU A 10 17.17 8.24 -17.29
CA LEU A 10 16.15 8.78 -18.20
C LEU A 10 16.27 8.19 -19.61
N ALA A 11 17.49 7.98 -20.12
CA ALA A 11 17.71 7.32 -21.41
C ALA A 11 17.16 5.87 -21.38
N ARG A 12 17.55 5.08 -20.39
CA ARG A 12 17.06 3.70 -20.23
C ARG A 12 15.53 3.63 -20.13
N MET A 13 14.90 4.56 -19.40
CA MET A 13 13.44 4.63 -19.31
C MET A 13 12.80 4.88 -20.68
N ARG A 14 13.36 5.80 -21.49
CA ARG A 14 12.86 6.08 -22.85
C ARG A 14 13.02 4.87 -23.76
N ASP A 15 14.18 4.22 -23.71
CA ASP A 15 14.47 3.03 -24.52
C ASP A 15 13.51 1.89 -24.17
N SER A 16 13.31 1.63 -22.88
CA SER A 16 12.36 0.61 -22.41
C SER A 16 10.92 0.93 -22.82
N ALA A 17 10.49 2.20 -22.71
CA ALA A 17 9.16 2.60 -23.15
C ALA A 17 8.97 2.43 -24.67
N ALA A 18 9.98 2.78 -25.47
CA ALA A 18 9.97 2.60 -26.91
C ALA A 18 9.91 1.11 -27.30
N GLU A 19 10.68 0.26 -26.61
CA GLU A 19 10.66 -1.19 -26.82
C GLU A 19 9.28 -1.80 -26.49
N VAL A 20 8.68 -1.43 -25.36
CA VAL A 20 7.34 -1.89 -24.99
C VAL A 20 6.32 -1.51 -26.05
N LEU A 21 6.33 -0.25 -26.53
CA LEU A 21 5.40 0.23 -27.52
C LEU A 21 5.61 -0.43 -28.91
N ALA A 22 6.86 -0.76 -29.25
CA ALA A 22 7.18 -1.43 -30.53
C ALA A 22 6.65 -2.88 -30.61
N HIS A 23 6.48 -3.54 -29.45
CA HIS A 23 6.07 -4.94 -29.37
C HIS A 23 4.64 -5.12 -28.82
N ALA A 24 4.02 -4.05 -28.29
CA ALA A 24 2.69 -4.13 -27.69
C ALA A 24 1.61 -4.33 -28.75
N ASP A 25 0.63 -5.18 -28.44
CA ASP A 25 -0.63 -5.21 -29.19
C ASP A 25 -1.45 -3.95 -28.81
N LEU A 26 -1.41 -2.94 -29.69
CA LEU A 26 -2.13 -1.69 -29.47
C LEU A 26 -3.66 -1.89 -29.41
N ASN A 27 -4.21 -2.89 -30.09
CA ASN A 27 -5.65 -3.20 -29.97
C ASN A 27 -5.97 -3.73 -28.57
N ALA A 28 -5.09 -4.55 -28.00
CA ALA A 28 -5.24 -5.01 -26.61
C ALA A 28 -5.12 -3.86 -25.61
N LEU A 29 -4.21 -2.91 -25.83
CA LEU A 29 -4.04 -1.75 -24.93
C LEU A 29 -5.21 -0.76 -24.99
N LEU A 30 -5.87 -0.62 -26.14
CA LEU A 30 -6.95 0.35 -26.36
C LEU A 30 -8.35 -0.17 -26.02
N ARG A 31 -8.50 -1.46 -25.76
CA ARG A 31 -9.78 -2.04 -25.31
C ARG A 31 -9.95 -1.92 -23.80
N TYR A 32 -11.15 -2.25 -23.32
CA TYR A 32 -11.37 -2.45 -21.89
C TYR A 32 -10.43 -3.53 -21.37
N GLN A 33 -9.71 -3.19 -20.30
CA GLN A 33 -8.78 -4.12 -19.64
C GLN A 33 -9.52 -4.98 -18.62
N ASP A 34 -8.98 -6.17 -18.37
CA ASP A 34 -9.48 -7.04 -17.32
C ASP A 34 -9.32 -6.38 -15.95
N PHE A 35 -10.32 -6.50 -15.09
CA PHE A 35 -10.24 -5.97 -13.73
C PHE A 35 -9.09 -6.64 -12.97
N GLY A 36 -8.16 -5.81 -12.46
CA GLY A 36 -7.00 -6.27 -11.71
C GLY A 36 -5.79 -6.68 -12.57
N GLY A 37 -5.79 -6.32 -13.86
CA GLY A 37 -4.67 -6.48 -14.79
C GLY A 37 -4.71 -7.77 -15.60
N SER A 38 -4.04 -7.75 -16.77
CA SER A 38 -3.87 -8.90 -17.64
C SER A 38 -2.99 -9.98 -16.98
N PRO A 39 -3.00 -11.23 -17.50
CA PRO A 39 -2.07 -12.27 -17.04
C PRO A 39 -0.59 -11.83 -17.13
N GLU A 40 -0.23 -11.09 -18.19
CA GLU A 40 1.12 -10.57 -18.40
C GLU A 40 1.49 -9.52 -17.36
N ASP A 41 0.57 -8.58 -17.07
CA ASP A 41 0.76 -7.56 -16.02
C ASP A 41 0.97 -8.20 -14.66
N LYS A 42 0.15 -9.21 -14.32
CA LYS A 42 0.27 -9.95 -13.05
C LYS A 42 1.57 -10.73 -12.96
N ALA A 43 2.01 -11.36 -14.07
CA ALA A 43 3.29 -12.06 -14.11
C ALA A 43 4.48 -11.10 -13.91
N ALA A 44 4.44 -9.93 -14.54
CA ALA A 44 5.45 -8.88 -14.35
C ALA A 44 5.46 -8.38 -12.89
N ALA A 45 4.28 -8.16 -12.29
CA ALA A 45 4.15 -7.74 -10.90
C ALA A 45 4.67 -8.81 -9.93
N VAL A 46 4.39 -10.09 -10.14
CA VAL A 46 4.96 -11.20 -9.34
C VAL A 46 6.48 -11.21 -9.44
N HIS A 47 7.03 -11.04 -10.64
CA HIS A 47 8.48 -10.98 -10.82
C HIS A 47 9.09 -9.78 -10.07
N TRP A 48 8.46 -8.61 -10.16
CA TRP A 48 8.89 -7.41 -9.45
C TRP A 48 8.83 -7.56 -7.93
N LEU A 49 7.77 -8.17 -7.40
CA LEU A 49 7.55 -8.32 -5.96
C LEU A 49 8.35 -9.45 -5.32
N ARG A 50 8.94 -10.36 -6.11
CA ARG A 50 9.66 -11.55 -5.60
C ARG A 50 10.69 -11.28 -4.51
N PRO A 51 11.49 -10.18 -4.51
CA PRO A 51 12.43 -9.90 -3.43
C PRO A 51 11.76 -9.66 -2.07
N LEU A 52 10.54 -9.12 -2.05
CA LEU A 52 9.78 -8.81 -0.83
C LEU A 52 8.78 -9.91 -0.49
N LEU A 53 8.16 -10.52 -1.50
CA LEU A 53 7.08 -11.49 -1.37
C LEU A 53 7.40 -12.74 -2.22
N PRO A 54 8.36 -13.60 -1.79
CA PRO A 54 8.82 -14.74 -2.58
C PRO A 54 7.72 -15.77 -2.90
N ASP A 55 6.71 -15.88 -2.04
CA ASP A 55 5.59 -16.82 -2.17
C ASP A 55 4.34 -16.19 -2.82
N CYS A 56 4.47 -14.99 -3.41
CA CYS A 56 3.36 -14.35 -4.11
C CYS A 56 3.14 -15.00 -5.48
N ASP A 57 1.90 -15.38 -5.76
CA ASP A 57 1.48 -15.85 -7.09
C ASP A 57 0.49 -14.89 -7.75
N ALA A 58 0.28 -15.07 -9.06
CA ALA A 58 -0.55 -14.17 -9.87
C ALA A 58 -2.02 -14.11 -9.43
N SER A 59 -2.54 -15.14 -8.75
CA SER A 59 -3.94 -15.15 -8.27
C SER A 59 -4.16 -14.16 -7.12
N ARG A 60 -3.08 -13.78 -6.44
CA ARG A 60 -3.08 -12.83 -5.32
C ARG A 60 -2.72 -11.40 -5.74
N VAL A 61 -2.45 -11.18 -7.03
CA VAL A 61 -2.05 -9.87 -7.57
C VAL A 61 -3.23 -9.20 -8.23
N LEU A 62 -3.45 -7.93 -7.85
CA LEU A 62 -4.33 -7.01 -8.54
C LEU A 62 -3.51 -5.80 -8.98
N VAL A 63 -3.53 -5.52 -10.28
CA VAL A 63 -2.89 -4.33 -10.86
C VAL A 63 -3.93 -3.22 -10.95
N GLY A 64 -3.58 -2.06 -10.41
CA GLY A 64 -4.47 -0.90 -10.37
C GLY A 64 -3.80 0.37 -10.91
N PRO A 65 -4.58 1.43 -11.16
CA PRO A 65 -4.09 2.67 -11.79
C PRO A 65 -3.32 3.58 -10.80
N GLY A 66 -2.61 3.00 -9.87
CA GLY A 66 -1.79 3.69 -8.87
C GLY A 66 -2.27 3.47 -7.44
N ILE A 67 -1.34 3.61 -6.49
CA ILE A 67 -1.54 3.31 -5.06
C ILE A 67 -2.74 4.08 -4.48
N HIS A 68 -2.88 5.37 -4.81
CA HIS A 68 -3.97 6.19 -4.28
C HIS A 68 -5.36 5.66 -4.63
N SER A 69 -5.56 5.23 -5.87
CA SER A 69 -6.84 4.66 -6.33
C SER A 69 -7.12 3.29 -5.67
N VAL A 70 -6.08 2.46 -5.56
CA VAL A 70 -6.18 1.16 -4.88
C VAL A 70 -6.50 1.35 -3.39
N LEU A 71 -5.83 2.30 -2.74
CA LEU A 71 -6.08 2.62 -1.33
C LEU A 71 -7.52 3.11 -1.11
N ALA A 72 -8.04 3.97 -1.99
CA ALA A 72 -9.44 4.41 -1.92
C ALA A 72 -10.41 3.22 -2.05
N ALA A 73 -10.15 2.31 -2.97
CA ALA A 73 -10.95 1.09 -3.13
C ALA A 73 -10.89 0.19 -1.88
N LEU A 74 -9.69 -0.05 -1.31
CA LEU A 74 -9.53 -0.86 -0.10
C LEU A 74 -10.26 -0.25 1.09
N VAL A 75 -10.10 1.05 1.33
CA VAL A 75 -10.78 1.74 2.43
C VAL A 75 -12.30 1.64 2.28
N SER A 76 -12.83 1.84 1.06
CA SER A 76 -14.27 1.73 0.80
C SER A 76 -14.85 0.33 1.01
N GLN A 77 -14.03 -0.72 0.83
CA GLN A 77 -14.43 -2.11 1.06
C GLN A 77 -14.38 -2.49 2.56
N LEU A 78 -13.40 -1.95 3.29
CA LEU A 78 -13.15 -2.34 4.67
C LEU A 78 -13.96 -1.53 5.68
N ALA A 79 -14.27 -0.27 5.39
CA ALA A 79 -14.95 0.62 6.33
C ALA A 79 -16.10 1.40 5.68
N ARG A 80 -17.19 1.54 6.40
CA ARG A 80 -18.36 2.37 6.04
C ARG A 80 -18.25 3.76 6.67
N PRO A 81 -19.02 4.76 6.21
CA PRO A 81 -19.09 6.07 6.87
C PRO A 81 -19.35 5.94 8.38
N GLY A 82 -18.53 6.63 9.17
CA GLY A 82 -18.57 6.59 10.64
C GLY A 82 -17.75 5.44 11.27
N GLU A 83 -17.35 4.44 10.50
CA GLU A 83 -16.45 3.38 11.00
C GLU A 83 -14.99 3.84 11.05
N LEU A 84 -14.17 3.14 11.83
CA LEU A 84 -12.86 3.60 12.23
C LEU A 84 -11.75 2.71 11.63
N ILE A 85 -10.69 3.36 11.14
CA ILE A 85 -9.41 2.73 10.76
C ILE A 85 -8.30 3.30 11.65
N CYS A 86 -7.47 2.43 12.24
CA CYS A 86 -6.25 2.84 12.93
C CYS A 86 -5.16 3.22 11.93
N VAL A 87 -4.42 4.29 12.22
CA VAL A 87 -3.35 4.82 11.37
C VAL A 87 -2.19 5.33 12.23
N GLU A 88 -1.02 5.50 11.65
CA GLU A 88 0.06 6.22 12.32
C GLU A 88 -0.33 7.68 12.62
N ALA A 89 0.12 8.23 13.76
CA ALA A 89 -0.18 9.62 14.14
C ALA A 89 0.28 10.64 13.09
N LEU A 90 1.42 10.36 12.45
CA LEU A 90 1.89 11.06 11.27
C LEU A 90 1.74 10.12 10.09
N THR A 91 0.71 10.27 9.28
CA THR A 91 0.37 9.36 8.19
C THR A 91 0.29 10.09 6.85
N TYR A 92 0.24 9.33 5.77
CA TYR A 92 0.13 9.85 4.41
C TYR A 92 -1.06 10.81 4.25
N PRO A 93 -0.84 12.06 3.79
CA PRO A 93 -1.93 13.04 3.68
C PRO A 93 -3.04 12.60 2.71
N GLY A 94 -2.71 11.82 1.67
CA GLY A 94 -3.70 11.30 0.73
C GLY A 94 -4.71 10.35 1.39
N LEU A 95 -4.30 9.57 2.40
CA LEU A 95 -5.23 8.76 3.16
C LEU A 95 -6.25 9.62 3.92
N LYS A 96 -5.83 10.76 4.48
CA LYS A 96 -6.75 11.70 5.16
C LYS A 96 -7.82 12.24 4.20
N ALA A 97 -7.42 12.56 2.97
CA ALA A 97 -8.35 13.01 1.93
C ALA A 97 -9.36 11.90 1.56
N ILE A 98 -8.88 10.66 1.35
CA ILE A 98 -9.72 9.49 1.07
C ILE A 98 -10.71 9.26 2.22
N ALA A 99 -10.23 9.22 3.46
CA ALA A 99 -11.07 8.99 4.63
C ALA A 99 -12.16 10.07 4.78
N THR A 100 -11.79 11.34 4.57
CA THR A 100 -12.74 12.46 4.59
C THR A 100 -13.83 12.27 3.52
N GLN A 101 -13.43 11.93 2.29
CA GLN A 101 -14.36 11.71 1.17
C GLN A 101 -15.32 10.54 1.44
N LEU A 102 -14.83 9.47 2.06
CA LEU A 102 -15.60 8.27 2.36
C LEU A 102 -16.34 8.35 3.71
N GLY A 103 -16.16 9.42 4.49
CA GLY A 103 -16.74 9.56 5.82
C GLY A 103 -16.17 8.59 6.85
N VAL A 104 -14.98 8.03 6.61
CA VAL A 104 -14.30 7.09 7.51
C VAL A 104 -13.51 7.86 8.57
N VAL A 105 -13.55 7.38 9.82
CA VAL A 105 -12.84 7.99 10.94
C VAL A 105 -11.42 7.41 11.03
N LEU A 106 -10.40 8.27 11.12
CA LEU A 106 -9.03 7.85 11.36
C LEU A 106 -8.69 7.98 12.84
N HIS A 107 -8.25 6.89 13.45
CA HIS A 107 -7.75 6.85 14.83
C HIS A 107 -6.23 6.79 14.83
N ALA A 108 -5.60 7.86 15.29
CA ALA A 108 -4.15 8.00 15.30
C ALA A 108 -3.52 7.17 16.42
N LEU A 109 -2.58 6.30 16.06
CA LEU A 109 -1.73 5.57 17.00
C LEU A 109 -0.46 6.39 17.26
N PRO A 110 -0.05 6.57 18.52
CA PRO A 110 1.22 7.19 18.85
C PRO A 110 2.39 6.49 18.14
N LEU A 111 3.39 7.28 17.74
CA LEU A 111 4.64 6.81 17.17
C LEU A 111 5.77 6.92 18.19
N ASP A 112 6.67 5.95 18.18
CA ASP A 112 8.00 5.99 18.78
C ASP A 112 9.07 5.69 17.72
N ASP A 113 10.31 5.49 18.11
CA ASP A 113 11.44 5.26 17.21
C ASP A 113 11.37 3.91 16.47
N GLU A 114 10.47 3.02 16.85
CA GLU A 114 10.25 1.73 16.19
C GLU A 114 9.01 1.69 15.31
N GLY A 115 8.14 2.71 15.38
CA GLY A 115 6.90 2.79 14.59
C GLY A 115 5.63 3.01 15.42
N PRO A 116 4.45 2.69 14.90
CA PRO A 116 3.20 2.87 15.63
C PRO A 116 3.12 1.94 16.84
N SER A 117 2.63 2.48 17.98
CA SER A 117 2.55 1.79 19.26
C SER A 117 1.65 0.54 19.19
N ALA A 118 2.24 -0.65 19.39
CA ALA A 118 1.52 -1.90 19.43
C ALA A 118 0.51 -1.97 20.60
N SER A 119 0.87 -1.44 21.77
CA SER A 119 -0.03 -1.41 22.94
C SER A 119 -1.24 -0.50 22.70
N ALA A 120 -1.05 0.65 22.04
CA ALA A 120 -2.14 1.56 21.67
C ALA A 120 -3.07 0.90 20.62
N PHE A 121 -2.49 0.17 19.65
CA PHE A 121 -3.28 -0.59 18.69
C PHE A 121 -4.10 -1.69 19.37
N GLU A 122 -3.51 -2.46 20.27
CA GLU A 122 -4.24 -3.50 21.01
C GLU A 122 -5.39 -2.88 21.85
N GLN A 123 -5.14 -1.74 22.51
CA GLN A 123 -6.18 -1.03 23.25
C GLN A 123 -7.30 -0.54 22.33
N ALA A 124 -6.97 0.02 21.16
CA ALA A 124 -7.96 0.42 20.17
C ALA A 124 -8.80 -0.78 19.67
N CYS A 125 -8.18 -1.93 19.42
CA CYS A 125 -8.91 -3.15 19.05
C CYS A 125 -9.93 -3.58 20.13
N LYS A 126 -9.55 -3.50 21.41
CA LYS A 126 -10.42 -3.86 22.55
C LYS A 126 -11.61 -2.91 22.70
N THR A 127 -11.40 -1.60 22.51
CA THR A 127 -12.37 -0.58 22.89
C THR A 127 -13.12 0.05 21.71
N LEU A 128 -12.45 0.23 20.58
CA LEU A 128 -12.98 0.97 19.42
C LEU A 128 -13.35 0.07 18.24
N LYS A 129 -12.86 -1.17 18.21
CA LYS A 129 -13.14 -2.16 17.16
C LYS A 129 -12.87 -1.62 15.74
N PRO A 130 -11.64 -1.19 15.44
CA PRO A 130 -11.28 -0.68 14.12
C PRO A 130 -11.55 -1.71 13.03
N LYS A 131 -11.80 -1.23 11.81
CA LYS A 131 -12.04 -2.10 10.64
C LYS A 131 -10.77 -2.50 9.92
N ALA A 132 -9.69 -1.72 10.09
CA ALA A 132 -8.37 -2.01 9.57
C ALA A 132 -7.31 -1.29 10.39
N LEU A 133 -6.05 -1.73 10.25
CA LEU A 133 -4.87 -0.95 10.52
C LEU A 133 -4.25 -0.56 9.16
N TYR A 134 -4.04 0.72 8.93
CA TYR A 134 -3.20 1.21 7.84
C TYR A 134 -1.82 1.57 8.38
N CYS A 135 -0.78 1.16 7.68
CA CYS A 135 0.60 1.56 7.96
C CYS A 135 1.41 1.73 6.67
N ASN A 136 2.35 2.68 6.71
CA ASN A 136 3.38 2.90 5.72
C ASN A 136 4.73 2.48 6.33
N PRO A 137 5.09 1.19 6.24
CA PRO A 137 6.10 0.60 7.12
C PRO A 137 7.54 0.90 6.72
N THR A 138 7.79 1.27 5.45
CA THR A 138 9.12 1.56 4.92
C THR A 138 9.21 3.02 4.52
N MET A 139 10.16 3.75 5.10
CA MET A 139 10.36 5.18 4.85
C MET A 139 9.06 5.98 4.99
N LEU A 140 8.38 5.78 6.14
CA LEU A 140 7.08 6.36 6.47
C LEU A 140 7.00 7.85 6.07
N ASN A 141 6.01 8.22 5.29
CA ASN A 141 5.80 9.61 4.89
C ASN A 141 4.96 10.34 5.97
N PRO A 142 5.47 11.40 6.65
CA PRO A 142 6.63 12.23 6.27
C PRO A 142 7.93 11.98 7.07
N THR A 143 7.98 11.05 8.02
CA THR A 143 9.06 10.94 9.00
C THR A 143 10.31 10.22 8.50
N THR A 144 10.22 9.48 7.39
CA THR A 144 11.23 8.57 6.84
C THR A 144 11.58 7.38 7.76
N LEU A 145 10.83 7.18 8.85
CA LEU A 145 10.99 6.06 9.76
C LEU A 145 10.70 4.75 9.01
N THR A 146 11.51 3.73 9.24
CA THR A 146 11.21 2.35 8.85
C THR A 146 10.84 1.57 10.09
N VAL A 147 9.63 1.01 10.10
CA VAL A 147 9.10 0.25 11.23
C VAL A 147 9.95 -0.98 11.48
N SER A 148 10.39 -1.18 12.72
CA SER A 148 11.25 -2.31 13.10
C SER A 148 10.52 -3.65 12.87
N ARG A 149 11.31 -4.70 12.61
CA ARG A 149 10.76 -6.04 12.42
C ARG A 149 9.96 -6.52 13.63
N SER A 150 10.48 -6.32 14.83
CA SER A 150 9.80 -6.66 16.09
C SER A 150 8.46 -5.97 16.22
N ARG A 151 8.37 -4.68 15.82
CA ARG A 151 7.14 -3.92 15.84
C ARG A 151 6.14 -4.41 14.79
N ARG A 152 6.59 -4.74 13.58
CA ARG A 152 5.73 -5.33 12.54
C ARG A 152 5.14 -6.67 13.00
N GLU A 153 5.96 -7.54 13.59
CA GLU A 153 5.52 -8.81 14.15
C GLU A 153 4.48 -8.61 15.27
N ALA A 154 4.73 -7.70 16.22
CA ALA A 154 3.79 -7.38 17.28
C ALA A 154 2.44 -6.83 16.77
N LEU A 155 2.46 -5.96 15.77
CA LEU A 155 1.24 -5.44 15.13
C LEU A 155 0.47 -6.54 14.40
N ALA A 156 1.17 -7.43 13.68
CA ALA A 156 0.59 -8.56 12.98
C ALA A 156 -0.08 -9.54 13.94
N ASP A 157 0.58 -9.87 15.06
CA ASP A 157 0.01 -10.75 16.10
C ASP A 157 -1.26 -10.18 16.72
N ILE A 158 -1.30 -8.88 16.98
CA ILE A 158 -2.49 -8.20 17.47
C ILE A 158 -3.60 -8.25 16.41
N ALA A 159 -3.28 -7.90 15.18
CA ALA A 159 -4.22 -7.90 14.06
C ALA A 159 -4.85 -9.28 13.86
N LEU A 160 -4.06 -10.36 13.92
CA LEU A 160 -4.53 -11.74 13.85
C LEU A 160 -5.47 -12.09 15.01
N ARG A 161 -5.10 -11.76 16.27
CA ARG A 161 -5.93 -12.05 17.45
C ARG A 161 -7.30 -11.36 17.40
N PHE A 162 -7.38 -10.18 16.83
CA PHE A 162 -8.62 -9.42 16.71
C PHE A 162 -9.30 -9.52 15.33
N SER A 163 -8.71 -10.30 14.42
CA SER A 163 -9.20 -10.44 13.02
C SER A 163 -9.33 -9.09 12.30
N ILE A 164 -8.34 -8.22 12.50
CA ILE A 164 -8.27 -6.90 11.86
C ILE A 164 -7.33 -6.99 10.65
N PRO A 165 -7.76 -6.66 9.43
CA PRO A 165 -6.87 -6.60 8.27
C PRO A 165 -5.87 -5.45 8.40
N ILE A 166 -4.66 -5.67 7.87
CA ILE A 166 -3.63 -4.62 7.75
C ILE A 166 -3.58 -4.18 6.28
N ILE A 167 -3.64 -2.88 6.05
CA ILE A 167 -3.31 -2.25 4.76
C ILE A 167 -1.86 -1.76 4.89
N GLU A 168 -0.95 -2.46 4.24
CA GLU A 168 0.45 -2.10 4.20
C GLU A 168 0.74 -1.32 2.91
N ASP A 169 0.93 0.00 3.04
CA ASP A 169 1.26 0.90 1.93
C ASP A 169 2.79 1.00 1.82
N ASP A 170 3.38 0.07 1.10
CA ASP A 170 4.84 -0.07 0.98
C ASP A 170 5.38 0.56 -0.33
N ALA A 171 5.01 1.80 -0.59
CA ALA A 171 5.40 2.56 -1.79
C ALA A 171 6.92 2.64 -2.01
N TYR A 172 7.70 2.51 -0.94
CA TYR A 172 9.17 2.68 -0.95
C TYR A 172 9.94 1.40 -0.64
N GLY A 173 9.27 0.28 -0.45
CA GLY A 173 9.91 -0.99 -0.03
C GLY A 173 10.93 -1.57 -1.00
N MET A 174 10.95 -1.07 -2.25
CA MET A 174 11.91 -1.49 -3.28
C MET A 174 13.08 -0.50 -3.47
N LEU A 175 13.19 0.56 -2.64
CA LEU A 175 14.26 1.56 -2.70
C LEU A 175 15.41 1.27 -1.69
#